data_53f6a49c40b10cb14a28f9d5bf677006
#
_entry.id   53f6a49c40b10cb14a28f9d5bf677006
#
_cell.length_a   1.000
_cell.length_b   1.000
_cell.length_c   1.000
_cell.angle_alpha   90.00
_cell.angle_beta   90.00
_cell.angle_gamma   90.00
#
_symmetry.space_group_name_H-M   'P 1'
#
loop_
_entity.id
_entity.type
_entity.pdbx_description
1 polymer ?
#
loop_
_entity_poly.entity_id
_entity_poly.type
_entity_poly.pdbx_seq_one_letter_code
_entity_poly.pdbx_strand_id
1 'polypeptide(L)'
;VLSSDVQYFGETPWHSDWKKAFPKAFREVSFADQVMGELHRADVHTPCGTTLEFQNSPLCMDELSSREAFYPKLIWILNGKKFKGFKILKSLPDIDDPRLSDYEFCHTNNLKMIRKSDLNLGSTKPKSLTFHHPELRSIPLTSHYYSFCWKHPHRVWYQAKFPIIFDLGGHFLYQLKHRKQLSGDYSYLHMIPRKIFINQYLHSNTSI
;
A
#
# COMPACT_ATOMS: atom_id res chain seq x y z
N VAL A 1 -13.18 14.27 36.01
CA VAL A 1 -11.72 14.41 35.83
C VAL A 1 -11.21 13.02 35.51
N LEU A 2 -11.13 12.65 34.23
CA LEU A 2 -10.44 11.45 33.77
C LEU A 2 -9.22 11.95 32.97
N SER A 3 -8.06 11.88 33.62
CA SER A 3 -6.76 12.00 32.98
C SER A 3 -6.58 10.79 32.09
N SER A 4 -6.72 10.97 30.77
CA SER A 4 -6.23 10.00 29.81
C SER A 4 -4.74 10.16 29.73
N ASP A 5 -4.00 9.29 30.40
CA ASP A 5 -2.57 9.10 30.18
C ASP A 5 -2.37 8.63 28.74
N VAL A 6 -2.23 9.57 27.82
CA VAL A 6 -1.70 9.30 26.50
C VAL A 6 -0.23 8.90 26.71
N GLN A 7 0.02 7.60 26.75
CA GLN A 7 1.38 7.06 26.72
C GLN A 7 2.03 7.54 25.41
N TYR A 8 2.82 8.59 25.49
CA TYR A 8 3.72 9.03 24.44
C TYR A 8 4.76 7.93 24.23
N PHE A 9 4.46 6.98 23.36
CA PHE A 9 5.50 6.11 22.83
C PHE A 9 6.45 6.99 22.03
N GLY A 10 7.65 7.17 22.53
CA GLY A 10 8.68 8.01 21.94
C GLY A 10 8.86 7.67 20.45
N GLU A 11 9.06 8.69 19.63
CA GLU A 11 9.29 8.55 18.19
C GLU A 11 10.40 7.54 17.91
N THR A 12 10.12 6.54 17.06
CA THR A 12 11.11 5.54 16.70
C THR A 12 12.15 6.12 15.73
N PRO A 13 13.41 5.60 15.70
CA PRO A 13 14.40 6.03 14.72
C PRO A 13 13.91 5.95 13.28
N TRP A 14 13.15 4.91 12.93
CA TRP A 14 12.57 4.75 11.61
C TRP A 14 11.60 5.90 11.24
N HIS A 15 10.75 6.30 12.17
CA HIS A 15 9.79 7.39 12.00
C HIS A 15 10.52 8.74 11.83
N SER A 16 11.49 9.00 12.71
CA SER A 16 12.36 10.18 12.65
C SER A 16 13.12 10.27 11.32
N ASP A 17 13.68 9.15 10.85
CA ASP A 17 14.43 9.12 9.58
C ASP A 17 13.56 9.41 8.37
N TRP A 18 12.31 8.94 8.37
CA TRP A 18 11.35 9.30 7.35
C TRP A 18 11.04 10.80 7.35
N LYS A 19 10.76 11.37 8.51
CA LYS A 19 10.50 12.81 8.61
C LYS A 19 11.71 13.63 8.16
N LYS A 20 12.91 13.22 8.51
CA LYS A 20 14.16 13.91 8.09
C LYS A 20 14.40 13.91 6.57
N ALA A 21 13.80 13.00 5.82
CA ALA A 21 13.87 12.98 4.37
C ALA A 21 13.14 14.17 3.70
N PHE A 22 12.34 14.92 4.48
CA PHE A 22 11.59 16.09 4.00
C PHE A 22 12.07 17.37 4.70
N PRO A 23 11.87 18.55 4.10
CA PRO A 23 12.17 19.84 4.72
C PRO A 23 11.46 20.03 6.08
N LYS A 24 12.09 20.75 7.00
CA LYS A 24 11.51 20.99 8.32
C LYS A 24 10.12 21.65 8.25
N ALA A 25 9.91 22.52 7.27
CA ALA A 25 8.63 23.20 7.07
C ALA A 25 7.46 22.26 6.70
N PHE A 26 7.73 21.04 6.24
CA PHE A 26 6.70 20.08 5.87
C PHE A 26 6.38 19.09 7.01
N ARG A 27 7.19 19.08 8.07
CA ARG A 27 7.10 18.09 9.16
C ARG A 27 6.18 18.57 10.26
N GLU A 28 5.41 17.65 10.82
CA GLU A 28 4.58 17.86 12.01
C GLU A 28 3.65 19.06 11.90
N VAL A 29 3.06 19.24 10.71
CA VAL A 29 2.14 20.33 10.44
C VAL A 29 0.83 20.07 11.17
N SER A 30 0.45 21.01 12.03
CA SER A 30 -0.79 20.92 12.81
C SER A 30 -1.94 21.64 12.09
N PHE A 31 -3.10 20.98 12.09
CA PHE A 31 -4.34 21.49 11.55
C PHE A 31 -5.42 21.47 12.63
N ALA A 32 -6.17 22.56 12.75
CA ALA A 32 -7.35 22.58 13.58
C ALA A 32 -8.57 22.22 12.73
N ASP A 33 -9.28 21.17 13.12
CA ASP A 33 -10.59 20.86 12.55
C ASP A 33 -11.58 21.92 13.03
N GLN A 34 -12.08 22.75 12.11
CA GLN A 34 -13.02 23.83 12.44
C GLN A 34 -14.42 23.33 12.83
N VAL A 35 -14.75 22.08 12.48
CA VAL A 35 -16.07 21.50 12.71
C VAL A 35 -16.10 20.74 14.03
N MET A 36 -15.12 19.88 14.27
CA MET A 36 -15.04 18.99 15.44
C MET A 36 -14.20 19.56 16.58
N GLY A 37 -13.41 20.60 16.31
CA GLY A 37 -12.49 21.21 17.28
C GLY A 37 -11.27 20.31 17.60
N GLU A 38 -11.06 19.25 16.85
CA GLU A 38 -9.94 18.33 17.02
C GLU A 38 -8.67 18.90 16.39
N LEU A 39 -7.53 18.61 16.99
CA LEU A 39 -6.22 18.96 16.45
C LEU A 39 -5.59 17.74 15.78
N HIS A 40 -5.42 17.83 14.45
CA HIS A 40 -4.70 16.82 13.67
C HIS A 40 -3.28 17.29 13.40
N ARG A 41 -2.31 16.41 13.61
CA ARG A 41 -0.90 16.68 13.30
C ARG A 41 -0.41 15.65 12.28
N ALA A 42 -0.12 16.15 11.07
CA ALA A 42 0.46 15.36 9.99
C ALA A 42 1.95 15.09 10.25
N ASP A 43 2.43 13.88 10.04
CA ASP A 43 3.86 13.59 10.10
C ASP A 43 4.64 14.40 9.06
N VAL A 44 4.14 14.41 7.81
CA VAL A 44 4.61 15.29 6.74
C VAL A 44 3.41 15.78 5.93
N HIS A 45 3.33 17.09 5.72
CA HIS A 45 2.37 17.70 4.80
C HIS A 45 3.12 18.46 3.71
N THR A 46 2.93 18.07 2.47
CA THR A 46 3.69 18.56 1.32
C THR A 46 3.02 19.77 0.67
N PRO A 47 3.73 20.62 -0.09
CA PRO A 47 3.15 21.78 -0.78
C PRO A 47 2.04 21.45 -1.77
N CYS A 48 2.04 20.22 -2.33
CA CYS A 48 0.94 19.76 -3.21
C CYS A 48 -0.31 19.29 -2.45
N GLY A 49 -0.35 19.50 -1.13
CA GLY A 49 -1.48 19.13 -0.27
C GLY A 49 -1.57 17.65 0.07
N THR A 50 -0.53 16.85 -0.21
CA THR A 50 -0.50 15.43 0.17
C THR A 50 0.06 15.28 1.57
N THR A 51 -0.66 14.58 2.43
CA THR A 51 -0.21 14.17 3.76
C THR A 51 0.43 12.79 3.68
N LEU A 52 1.59 12.63 4.30
CA LEU A 52 2.26 11.34 4.49
C LEU A 52 2.23 11.01 5.97
N GLU A 53 1.68 9.85 6.30
CA GLU A 53 1.61 9.32 7.67
C GLU A 53 2.49 8.08 7.81
N PHE A 54 3.40 8.10 8.77
CA PHE A 54 4.38 7.04 8.99
C PHE A 54 3.96 6.14 10.15
N GLN A 55 3.47 4.97 9.83
CA GLN A 55 2.88 4.08 10.83
C GLN A 55 3.83 2.94 11.21
N ASN A 56 4.25 2.93 12.47
CA ASN A 56 5.19 1.94 13.01
C ASN A 56 4.54 0.90 13.93
N SER A 57 3.34 1.18 14.43
CA SER A 57 2.55 0.35 15.35
C SER A 57 1.16 0.06 14.77
N PRO A 58 0.43 -0.93 15.27
CA PRO A 58 -0.97 -1.11 14.92
C PRO A 58 -1.78 0.16 15.17
N LEU A 59 -2.67 0.48 14.24
CA LEU A 59 -3.60 1.60 14.32
C LEU A 59 -4.98 1.04 14.66
N CYS A 60 -5.80 1.75 15.44
CA CYS A 60 -7.21 1.38 15.62
C CYS A 60 -8.07 1.91 14.48
N MET A 61 -9.29 1.36 14.36
CA MET A 61 -10.22 1.75 13.27
C MET A 61 -10.68 3.19 13.37
N ASP A 62 -10.90 3.68 14.57
CA ASP A 62 -11.39 5.04 14.80
C ASP A 62 -10.33 6.07 14.37
N GLU A 63 -9.06 5.81 14.72
CA GLU A 63 -7.96 6.68 14.31
C GLU A 63 -7.72 6.63 12.79
N LEU A 64 -7.78 5.44 12.16
CA LEU A 64 -7.71 5.31 10.70
C LEU A 64 -8.80 6.16 10.05
N SER A 65 -10.05 5.97 10.48
CA SER A 65 -11.22 6.63 9.92
C SER A 65 -11.18 8.14 10.11
N SER A 66 -10.78 8.61 11.29
CA SER A 66 -10.64 10.04 11.61
C SER A 66 -9.61 10.69 10.68
N ARG A 67 -8.41 10.12 10.54
CA ARG A 67 -7.36 10.67 9.68
C ARG A 67 -7.76 10.64 8.20
N GLU A 68 -8.39 9.56 7.73
CA GLU A 68 -8.85 9.43 6.35
C GLU A 68 -10.03 10.35 6.01
N ALA A 69 -10.85 10.69 6.99
CA ALA A 69 -11.93 11.68 6.81
C ALA A 69 -11.37 13.12 6.77
N PHE A 70 -10.34 13.38 7.54
CA PHE A 70 -9.75 14.71 7.68
C PHE A 70 -8.84 15.09 6.50
N TYR A 71 -7.93 14.19 6.08
CA TYR A 71 -6.96 14.50 5.02
C TYR A 71 -7.49 14.14 3.63
N PRO A 72 -7.72 15.10 2.72
CA PRO A 72 -8.26 14.82 1.39
C PRO A 72 -7.29 14.08 0.47
N LYS A 73 -5.97 14.16 0.77
CA LYS A 73 -4.90 13.44 0.06
C LYS A 73 -3.95 12.86 1.09
N LEU A 74 -4.07 11.57 1.33
CA LEU A 74 -3.29 10.85 2.33
C LEU A 74 -2.53 9.68 1.70
N ILE A 75 -1.35 9.39 2.22
CA ILE A 75 -0.60 8.17 1.92
C ILE A 75 -0.11 7.58 3.24
N TRP A 76 -0.44 6.32 3.46
CA TRP A 76 0.05 5.55 4.58
C TRP A 76 1.40 4.90 4.23
N ILE A 77 2.43 5.13 5.02
CA ILE A 77 3.72 4.47 4.92
C ILE A 77 3.92 3.61 6.15
N LEU A 78 3.94 2.30 5.95
CA LEU A 78 3.99 1.33 7.04
C LEU A 78 5.40 0.76 7.21
N ASN A 79 5.87 0.66 8.45
CA ASN A 79 7.12 -0.03 8.75
C ASN A 79 6.95 -1.55 8.61
N GLY A 80 7.14 -2.03 7.40
CA GLY A 80 7.01 -3.45 7.05
C GLY A 80 8.12 -4.35 7.58
N LYS A 81 9.22 -3.80 8.11
CA LYS A 81 10.30 -4.59 8.74
C LYS A 81 9.79 -5.42 9.93
N LYS A 82 8.70 -4.97 10.56
CA LYS A 82 8.09 -5.63 11.72
C LYS A 82 7.00 -6.63 11.35
N PHE A 83 6.65 -6.77 10.06
CA PHE A 83 5.57 -7.64 9.64
C PHE A 83 5.94 -9.12 9.74
N LYS A 84 5.27 -9.83 10.64
CA LYS A 84 5.46 -11.27 10.79
C LYS A 84 4.86 -12.01 9.58
N GLY A 85 5.68 -12.85 8.94
CA GLY A 85 5.24 -13.68 7.82
C GLY A 85 4.93 -12.91 6.53
N PHE A 86 5.45 -11.68 6.36
CA PHE A 86 5.40 -10.96 5.10
C PHE A 86 6.54 -11.43 4.19
N LYS A 87 6.21 -11.78 2.94
CA LYS A 87 7.19 -12.21 1.93
C LYS A 87 6.79 -11.70 0.56
N ILE A 88 7.73 -11.11 -0.16
CA ILE A 88 7.62 -10.89 -1.61
C ILE A 88 7.89 -12.24 -2.28
N LEU A 89 7.06 -12.62 -3.26
CA LEU A 89 7.11 -13.95 -3.86
C LEU A 89 7.68 -13.90 -5.28
N LYS A 90 6.85 -13.64 -6.27
CA LYS A 90 7.20 -13.74 -7.69
C LYS A 90 6.95 -12.43 -8.42
N SER A 91 7.80 -12.13 -9.40
CA SER A 91 7.50 -11.09 -10.38
C SER A 91 6.21 -11.41 -11.11
N LEU A 92 5.43 -10.39 -11.39
CA LEU A 92 4.19 -10.48 -12.14
C LEU A 92 4.38 -9.88 -13.53
N PRO A 93 3.57 -10.27 -14.51
CA PRO A 93 3.49 -9.54 -15.77
C PRO A 93 2.90 -8.15 -15.55
N ASP A 94 2.82 -7.35 -16.59
CA ASP A 94 2.01 -6.13 -16.53
C ASP A 94 0.56 -6.53 -16.25
N ILE A 95 0.02 -5.99 -15.17
CA ILE A 95 -1.30 -6.34 -14.66
C ILE A 95 -2.40 -5.95 -15.64
N ASP A 96 -2.15 -4.92 -16.45
CA ASP A 96 -3.08 -4.37 -17.43
C ASP A 96 -2.77 -4.85 -18.87
N ASP A 97 -1.87 -5.84 -19.04
CA ASP A 97 -1.57 -6.43 -20.35
C ASP A 97 -2.87 -6.98 -20.98
N PRO A 98 -3.26 -6.51 -22.18
CA PRO A 98 -4.51 -6.94 -22.85
C PRO A 98 -4.63 -8.46 -23.01
N ARG A 99 -3.51 -9.19 -23.14
CA ARG A 99 -3.49 -10.66 -23.24
C ARG A 99 -3.95 -11.35 -21.95
N LEU A 100 -3.98 -10.61 -20.83
CA LEU A 100 -4.46 -11.10 -19.54
C LEU A 100 -5.93 -10.71 -19.25
N SER A 101 -6.62 -10.07 -20.21
CA SER A 101 -8.01 -9.65 -20.03
C SER A 101 -8.95 -10.81 -19.69
N ASP A 102 -8.70 -11.99 -20.26
CA ASP A 102 -9.53 -13.19 -20.09
C ASP A 102 -9.05 -14.11 -18.96
N TYR A 103 -8.10 -13.65 -18.15
CA TYR A 103 -7.54 -14.42 -17.05
C TYR A 103 -7.70 -13.72 -15.71
N GLU A 104 -7.75 -14.53 -14.67
CA GLU A 104 -7.68 -14.10 -13.27
C GLU A 104 -6.46 -14.68 -12.58
N PHE A 105 -5.78 -13.84 -11.78
CA PHE A 105 -4.67 -14.27 -10.96
C PHE A 105 -5.15 -15.09 -9.76
N CYS A 106 -4.46 -16.16 -9.44
CA CYS A 106 -4.74 -16.96 -8.26
C CYS A 106 -3.90 -16.50 -7.06
N HIS A 107 -4.52 -16.44 -5.89
CA HIS A 107 -3.81 -16.22 -4.62
C HIS A 107 -3.04 -17.47 -4.19
N THR A 108 -1.90 -17.72 -4.83
CA THR A 108 -1.01 -18.85 -4.55
C THR A 108 0.44 -18.39 -4.45
N ASN A 109 1.29 -19.23 -3.82
CA ASN A 109 2.74 -18.96 -3.73
C ASN A 109 3.44 -19.00 -5.09
N ASN A 110 2.84 -19.67 -6.08
CA ASN A 110 3.32 -19.70 -7.45
C ASN A 110 2.41 -18.86 -8.34
N LEU A 111 2.99 -18.24 -9.35
CA LEU A 111 2.22 -17.46 -10.32
C LEU A 111 1.34 -18.40 -11.15
N LYS A 112 0.05 -18.35 -10.90
CA LYS A 112 -0.98 -19.13 -11.59
C LYS A 112 -2.14 -18.22 -11.98
N MET A 113 -2.81 -18.61 -13.06
CA MET A 113 -4.01 -17.95 -13.55
C MET A 113 -5.12 -18.94 -13.88
N ILE A 114 -6.34 -18.47 -13.91
CA ILE A 114 -7.53 -19.22 -14.33
C ILE A 114 -8.16 -18.45 -15.46
N ARG A 115 -8.65 -19.15 -16.50
CA ARG A 115 -9.47 -18.48 -17.53
C ARG A 115 -10.83 -18.10 -16.95
N LYS A 116 -11.30 -16.92 -17.28
CA LYS A 116 -12.65 -16.46 -16.88
C LYS A 116 -13.75 -17.37 -17.40
N SER A 117 -13.57 -17.95 -18.60
CA SER A 117 -14.49 -18.95 -19.14
C SER A 117 -14.69 -20.14 -18.22
N ASP A 118 -13.61 -20.62 -17.58
CA ASP A 118 -13.66 -21.79 -16.70
C ASP A 118 -14.39 -21.50 -15.38
N LEU A 119 -14.41 -20.22 -14.94
CA LEU A 119 -15.18 -19.79 -13.78
C LEU A 119 -16.69 -19.77 -14.05
N ASN A 120 -17.10 -19.43 -15.26
CA ASN A 120 -18.51 -19.31 -15.66
C ASN A 120 -19.20 -20.67 -15.89
N LEU A 121 -18.43 -21.73 -16.09
CA LEU A 121 -18.97 -23.07 -16.38
C LEU A 121 -19.48 -23.84 -15.15
N GLY A 122 -19.50 -23.21 -13.96
CA GLY A 122 -19.92 -23.86 -12.73
C GLY A 122 -19.04 -25.03 -12.31
N SER A 123 -17.85 -25.15 -12.88
CA SER A 123 -16.85 -26.17 -12.53
C SER A 123 -16.45 -26.04 -11.07
N THR A 124 -16.59 -27.11 -10.31
CA THR A 124 -16.19 -27.15 -8.90
C THR A 124 -14.69 -26.95 -8.68
N LYS A 125 -13.89 -27.12 -9.74
CA LYS A 125 -12.41 -26.90 -9.69
C LYS A 125 -11.92 -26.37 -11.04
N PRO A 126 -11.91 -25.04 -11.26
CA PRO A 126 -11.38 -24.46 -12.48
C PRO A 126 -9.89 -24.80 -12.65
N LYS A 127 -9.49 -25.07 -13.90
CA LYS A 127 -8.09 -25.44 -14.22
C LYS A 127 -7.17 -24.24 -14.06
N SER A 128 -6.22 -24.31 -13.15
CA SER A 128 -5.17 -23.29 -13.02
C SER A 128 -4.04 -23.51 -14.02
N LEU A 129 -3.61 -22.45 -14.69
CA LEU A 129 -2.50 -22.41 -15.63
C LEU A 129 -1.28 -21.79 -14.96
N THR A 130 -0.11 -22.37 -15.16
CA THR A 130 1.17 -21.75 -14.78
C THR A 130 1.66 -20.86 -15.92
N PHE A 131 2.59 -19.94 -15.64
CA PHE A 131 3.21 -19.10 -16.68
C PHE A 131 4.09 -19.85 -17.68
N HIS A 132 4.30 -21.14 -17.49
CA HIS A 132 4.92 -22.02 -18.50
C HIS A 132 3.92 -22.57 -19.52
N HIS A 133 2.61 -22.36 -19.29
CA HIS A 133 1.57 -22.79 -20.22
C HIS A 133 1.72 -22.04 -21.56
N PRO A 134 1.53 -22.72 -22.72
CA PRO A 134 1.69 -22.12 -24.04
C PRO A 134 0.99 -20.77 -24.24
N GLU A 135 -0.18 -20.59 -23.65
CA GLU A 135 -0.98 -19.34 -23.75
C GLU A 135 -0.36 -18.18 -22.98
N LEU A 136 0.40 -18.42 -21.90
CA LEU A 136 0.91 -17.40 -21.00
C LEU A 136 2.42 -17.17 -21.13
N ARG A 137 3.17 -18.18 -21.62
CA ARG A 137 4.65 -18.14 -21.66
C ARG A 137 5.25 -17.01 -22.48
N SER A 138 4.48 -16.43 -23.41
CA SER A 138 4.93 -15.31 -24.25
C SER A 138 4.73 -13.96 -23.55
N ILE A 139 4.06 -13.90 -22.41
CA ILE A 139 3.80 -12.66 -21.67
C ILE A 139 5.00 -12.39 -20.75
N PRO A 140 5.72 -11.26 -20.95
CA PRO A 140 6.90 -10.97 -20.14
C PRO A 140 6.54 -10.62 -18.70
N LEU A 141 7.39 -11.03 -17.77
CA LEU A 141 7.31 -10.59 -16.38
C LEU A 141 7.93 -9.19 -16.25
N THR A 142 7.33 -8.36 -15.41
CA THR A 142 7.90 -7.04 -15.08
C THR A 142 8.98 -7.15 -14.00
N SER A 143 9.79 -6.11 -13.87
CA SER A 143 10.75 -5.96 -12.77
C SER A 143 10.19 -5.16 -11.58
N HIS A 144 8.93 -4.72 -11.64
CA HIS A 144 8.35 -3.80 -10.65
C HIS A 144 7.01 -4.25 -10.06
N TYR A 145 6.35 -5.28 -10.61
CA TYR A 145 5.17 -5.87 -10.01
C TYR A 145 5.48 -7.22 -9.38
N TYR A 146 4.97 -7.44 -8.17
CA TYR A 146 5.26 -8.64 -7.39
C TYR A 146 4.01 -9.19 -6.72
N SER A 147 3.90 -10.51 -6.69
CA SER A 147 3.01 -11.19 -5.76
C SER A 147 3.64 -11.24 -4.37
N PHE A 148 2.82 -11.34 -3.34
CA PHE A 148 3.27 -11.40 -1.96
C PHE A 148 2.39 -12.31 -1.10
N CYS A 149 2.89 -12.65 0.07
CA CYS A 149 2.14 -13.32 1.11
C CYS A 149 2.31 -12.54 2.42
N TRP A 150 1.21 -12.31 3.12
CA TRP A 150 1.22 -11.71 4.46
C TRP A 150 0.39 -12.59 5.40
N LYS A 151 1.04 -13.46 6.17
CA LYS A 151 0.35 -14.46 7.00
C LYS A 151 -0.45 -13.84 8.16
N HIS A 152 0.04 -12.73 8.71
CA HIS A 152 -0.57 -12.09 9.88
C HIS A 152 -0.78 -10.59 9.64
N PRO A 153 -1.68 -10.23 8.69
CA PRO A 153 -1.94 -8.83 8.38
C PRO A 153 -2.71 -8.16 9.53
N HIS A 154 -2.38 -6.91 9.79
CA HIS A 154 -3.22 -6.08 10.65
C HIS A 154 -4.52 -5.74 9.91
N ARG A 155 -5.65 -6.24 10.40
CA ARG A 155 -6.96 -6.18 9.71
C ARG A 155 -7.44 -4.76 9.42
N VAL A 156 -7.00 -3.77 10.20
CA VAL A 156 -7.33 -2.37 10.00
C VAL A 156 -6.98 -1.89 8.59
N TRP A 157 -5.89 -2.38 8.01
CA TRP A 157 -5.44 -1.98 6.68
C TRP A 157 -6.30 -2.47 5.52
N TYR A 158 -7.19 -3.44 5.75
CA TYR A 158 -8.20 -3.84 4.76
C TYR A 158 -9.32 -2.80 4.60
N GLN A 159 -9.46 -1.89 5.56
CA GLN A 159 -10.46 -0.83 5.54
C GLN A 159 -9.90 0.51 5.05
N ALA A 160 -8.59 0.61 4.86
CA ALA A 160 -7.96 1.82 4.38
C ALA A 160 -8.42 2.18 2.95
N LYS A 161 -8.80 3.43 2.77
CA LYS A 161 -9.29 3.99 1.48
C LYS A 161 -8.16 4.65 0.69
N PHE A 162 -7.11 5.06 1.37
CA PHE A 162 -5.96 5.74 0.78
C PHE A 162 -4.80 4.78 0.48
N PRO A 163 -3.88 5.17 -0.41
CA PRO A 163 -2.74 4.34 -0.77
C PRO A 163 -1.92 3.89 0.44
N ILE A 164 -1.54 2.61 0.44
CA ILE A 164 -0.66 2.01 1.43
C ILE A 164 0.67 1.68 0.77
N ILE A 165 1.76 2.06 1.43
CA ILE A 165 3.13 1.78 1.01
C ILE A 165 3.85 1.04 2.13
N PHE A 166 4.44 -0.10 1.82
CA PHE A 166 5.27 -0.86 2.73
C PHE A 166 6.74 -0.46 2.59
N ASP A 167 7.35 -0.02 3.68
CA ASP A 167 8.79 0.12 3.80
C ASP A 167 9.38 -1.14 4.43
N LEU A 168 9.93 -2.02 3.61
CA LEU A 168 10.61 -3.24 4.05
C LEU A 168 12.10 -3.01 4.37
N GLY A 169 12.55 -1.77 4.27
CA GLY A 169 13.96 -1.37 4.35
C GLY A 169 14.65 -1.37 2.99
N GLY A 170 15.82 -0.73 2.92
CA GLY A 170 16.61 -0.63 1.69
C GLY A 170 16.14 0.48 0.75
N HIS A 171 16.39 0.28 -0.56
CA HIS A 171 16.25 1.32 -1.58
C HIS A 171 14.87 1.36 -2.24
N PHE A 172 14.00 0.41 -1.96
CA PHE A 172 12.70 0.27 -2.59
C PHE A 172 11.56 0.31 -1.57
N LEU A 173 10.45 0.84 -2.02
CA LEU A 173 9.15 0.84 -1.35
C LEU A 173 8.20 -0.02 -2.16
N TYR A 174 7.13 -0.50 -1.53
CA TYR A 174 6.18 -1.40 -2.16
C TYR A 174 4.76 -0.88 -1.95
N GLN A 175 4.17 -0.31 -2.99
CA GLN A 175 2.80 0.16 -2.94
C GLN A 175 1.84 -1.03 -3.09
N LEU A 176 0.90 -1.16 -2.16
CA LEU A 176 -0.19 -2.12 -2.27
C LEU A 176 -1.16 -1.67 -3.37
N LYS A 177 -1.41 -2.54 -4.31
CA LYS A 177 -2.33 -2.37 -5.43
C LYS A 177 -3.32 -3.52 -5.49
N HIS A 178 -4.45 -3.27 -6.14
CA HIS A 178 -5.50 -4.28 -6.32
C HIS A 178 -5.94 -4.30 -7.78
N ARG A 179 -6.07 -5.51 -8.34
CA ARG A 179 -6.73 -5.77 -9.61
C ARG A 179 -8.12 -6.31 -9.33
N LYS A 180 -9.13 -5.64 -9.86
CA LYS A 180 -10.52 -6.12 -9.81
C LYS A 180 -10.68 -7.39 -10.63
N GLN A 181 -11.26 -8.44 -10.06
CA GLN A 181 -11.50 -9.72 -10.71
C GLN A 181 -12.90 -10.24 -10.34
N LEU A 182 -13.43 -11.21 -11.11
CA LEU A 182 -14.73 -11.85 -10.83
C LEU A 182 -14.71 -12.63 -9.51
N SER A 183 -13.57 -13.27 -9.22
CA SER A 183 -13.36 -14.06 -7.99
C SER A 183 -12.99 -13.21 -6.77
N GLY A 184 -13.00 -11.89 -6.89
CA GLY A 184 -12.56 -10.94 -5.86
C GLY A 184 -11.23 -10.27 -6.19
N ASP A 185 -10.89 -9.22 -5.45
CA ASP A 185 -9.70 -8.42 -5.74
C ASP A 185 -8.41 -9.22 -5.56
N TYR A 186 -7.52 -9.16 -6.55
CA TYR A 186 -6.17 -9.68 -6.44
C TYR A 186 -5.21 -8.58 -5.99
N SER A 187 -4.62 -8.76 -4.82
CA SER A 187 -3.65 -7.80 -4.26
C SER A 187 -2.23 -8.11 -4.74
N TYR A 188 -1.50 -7.08 -5.12
CA TYR A 188 -0.11 -7.16 -5.56
C TYR A 188 0.69 -5.93 -5.13
N LEU A 189 1.99 -5.99 -5.30
CA LEU A 189 2.92 -4.91 -4.94
C LEU A 189 3.48 -4.25 -6.19
N HIS A 190 3.50 -2.93 -6.19
CA HIS A 190 4.25 -2.12 -7.13
C HIS A 190 5.50 -1.60 -6.43
N MET A 191 6.67 -2.03 -6.89
CA MET A 191 7.97 -1.60 -6.37
C MET A 191 8.32 -0.21 -6.91
N ILE A 192 8.64 0.70 -6.00
CA ILE A 192 8.97 2.10 -6.31
C ILE A 192 10.33 2.43 -5.69
N PRO A 193 11.29 2.99 -6.42
CA PRO A 193 12.52 3.47 -5.82
C PRO A 193 12.24 4.56 -4.77
N ARG A 194 12.75 4.38 -3.55
CA ARG A 194 12.53 5.31 -2.41
C ARG A 194 12.88 6.76 -2.77
N LYS A 195 14.00 6.97 -3.49
CA LYS A 195 14.42 8.32 -3.91
C LYS A 195 13.42 8.97 -4.85
N ILE A 196 12.86 8.21 -5.80
CA ILE A 196 11.84 8.72 -6.73
C ILE A 196 10.57 9.10 -5.97
N PHE A 197 10.12 8.24 -5.06
CA PHE A 197 8.97 8.54 -4.20
C PHE A 197 9.18 9.83 -3.41
N ILE A 198 10.30 9.98 -2.70
CA ILE A 198 10.58 11.18 -1.90
C ILE A 198 10.63 12.41 -2.80
N ASN A 199 11.38 12.36 -3.92
CA ASN A 199 11.53 13.50 -4.84
C ASN A 199 10.21 13.96 -5.44
N GLN A 200 9.27 13.05 -5.70
CA GLN A 200 7.92 13.38 -6.18
C GLN A 200 7.22 14.35 -5.24
N TYR A 201 7.40 14.20 -3.92
CA TYR A 201 6.73 15.04 -2.91
C TYR A 201 7.58 16.22 -2.42
N LEU A 202 8.88 16.25 -2.75
CA LEU A 202 9.74 17.40 -2.49
C LEU A 202 9.52 18.53 -3.50
N HIS A 203 9.30 18.19 -4.78
CA HIS A 203 9.30 19.12 -5.92
C HIS A 203 7.93 19.27 -6.59
N SER A 204 6.87 18.77 -5.97
CA SER A 204 5.52 19.01 -6.49
C SER A 204 5.22 20.51 -6.42
N ASN A 205 5.62 21.21 -7.46
CA ASN A 205 5.18 22.59 -7.66
C ASN A 205 3.66 22.57 -7.77
N THR A 206 3.01 23.40 -6.97
CA THR A 206 1.64 23.86 -7.21
C THR A 206 1.59 24.33 -8.65
N SER A 207 1.01 23.53 -9.54
CA SER A 207 0.55 24.05 -10.82
C SER A 207 -0.50 25.10 -10.47
N ILE A 208 -0.14 26.37 -10.69
CA ILE A 208 -1.03 27.54 -10.60
C ILE A 208 -2.10 27.40 -11.65
#